data_84b6f7903a7011077cb72ee53b193933
#
_entry.id   84b6f7903a7011077cb72ee53b193933
#
_cell.length_a   1.000
_cell.length_b   1.000
_cell.length_c   1.000
_cell.angle_alpha   90.00
_cell.angle_beta   90.00
_cell.angle_gamma   90.00
#
_symmetry.space_group_name_H-M   'P 1'
#
loop_
_entity.id
_entity.type
_entity.pdbx_description
1 polymer ?
#
loop_
_entity_poly.entity_id
_entity_poly.type
_entity_poly.pdbx_seq_one_letter_code
_entity_poly.pdbx_strand_id
1 'polypeptide(L)'
;MPATVEHLIIGGGLAGVTAAETIRALGARGSVAIVSGEIDPPHDRPPLSKELLRDERSRQQVLLRPLDFYQSRRIGLVLGRPALSLKPESHEVVLADGETIGYQRLLLATGGRPRSVGVPGESLSGIYQLRTLAEAERLKEAAGASTRVVVVGASFIGLEVAASLAERGLDVTVLNQDAQVWPNVMPPEVASAIQADFEDRGVSFRHNVRVTGFEGKDSLEYIVTNAGDVEASFVVVGVGIQLNTELAAAAGLKVDDGILVDDRLQTSEPGIYAAGDVARFPDVFASLQGEPVLRHVEHWDNAVAQGRVAGANMAGKRARFQHVPYFWTDVFDHTINVVGSLDGGEITLVRGSVESRKATYLVLRGGYVRGALMLNRASDRRALSELIGKRVPIQDHLEQLADPAFKLADLVPPAP
;
A
#
# COMPACT_ATOMS: atom_id res chain seq x y z
N MET A 1 26.22 -13.98 -10.10
CA MET A 1 25.00 -14.79 -10.40
C MET A 1 25.19 -15.53 -11.72
N PRO A 2 24.38 -16.57 -12.05
CA PRO A 2 24.41 -17.10 -13.41
C PRO A 2 24.00 -16.00 -14.40
N ALA A 3 24.59 -16.02 -15.60
CA ALA A 3 24.29 -15.04 -16.66
C ALA A 3 22.80 -15.04 -17.07
N THR A 4 22.08 -16.13 -16.82
CA THR A 4 20.63 -16.28 -17.05
C THR A 4 19.95 -16.90 -15.84
N VAL A 5 18.82 -16.31 -15.45
CA VAL A 5 17.97 -16.74 -14.32
C VAL A 5 16.63 -17.23 -14.90
N GLU A 6 16.14 -18.38 -14.46
CA GLU A 6 14.84 -18.88 -14.94
C GLU A 6 13.68 -17.97 -14.53
N HIS A 7 13.67 -17.58 -13.26
CA HIS A 7 12.64 -16.68 -12.71
C HIS A 7 13.31 -15.44 -12.12
N LEU A 8 13.28 -14.33 -12.86
CA LEU A 8 13.81 -13.05 -12.42
C LEU A 8 12.67 -12.16 -11.89
N ILE A 9 12.90 -11.51 -10.77
CA ILE A 9 11.93 -10.64 -10.11
C ILE A 9 12.58 -9.27 -9.89
N ILE A 10 12.00 -8.21 -10.41
CA ILE A 10 12.45 -6.84 -10.20
C ILE A 10 11.54 -6.19 -9.14
N GLY A 11 12.10 -6.00 -7.95
CA GLY A 11 11.44 -5.44 -6.78
C GLY A 11 11.47 -6.37 -5.57
N GLY A 12 12.16 -5.94 -4.51
CA GLY A 12 12.29 -6.64 -3.22
C GLY A 12 11.11 -6.43 -2.26
N GLY A 13 10.00 -5.85 -2.74
CA GLY A 13 8.79 -5.67 -1.93
C GLY A 13 7.99 -6.95 -1.74
N LEU A 14 6.88 -6.83 -1.01
CA LEU A 14 6.04 -7.96 -0.59
C LEU A 14 5.56 -8.82 -1.77
N ALA A 15 5.13 -8.22 -2.88
CA ALA A 15 4.68 -8.97 -4.06
C ALA A 15 5.81 -9.81 -4.67
N GLY A 16 7.03 -9.25 -4.78
CA GLY A 16 8.19 -9.97 -5.31
C GLY A 16 8.63 -11.12 -4.43
N VAL A 17 8.71 -10.91 -3.11
CA VAL A 17 9.05 -11.96 -2.14
C VAL A 17 8.00 -13.07 -2.15
N THR A 18 6.71 -12.72 -2.11
CA THR A 18 5.62 -13.69 -2.17
C THR A 18 5.64 -14.51 -3.45
N ALA A 19 5.97 -13.90 -4.60
CA ALA A 19 6.12 -14.61 -5.86
C ALA A 19 7.29 -15.62 -5.80
N ALA A 20 8.45 -15.21 -5.29
CA ALA A 20 9.61 -16.09 -5.12
C ALA A 20 9.29 -17.28 -4.21
N GLU A 21 8.64 -17.03 -3.07
CA GLU A 21 8.16 -18.06 -2.15
C GLU A 21 7.21 -19.05 -2.83
N THR A 22 6.25 -18.52 -3.60
CA THR A 22 5.26 -19.33 -4.31
C THR A 22 5.91 -20.22 -5.37
N ILE A 23 6.87 -19.71 -6.14
CA ILE A 23 7.64 -20.47 -7.12
C ILE A 23 8.33 -21.67 -6.41
N ARG A 24 8.94 -21.44 -5.25
CA ARG A 24 9.61 -22.50 -4.48
C ARG A 24 8.63 -23.48 -3.84
N ALA A 25 7.51 -23.00 -3.31
CA ALA A 25 6.46 -23.84 -2.72
C ALA A 25 5.83 -24.81 -3.74
N LEU A 26 5.77 -24.39 -5.01
CA LEU A 26 5.30 -25.23 -6.12
C LEU A 26 6.36 -26.21 -6.66
N GLY A 27 7.54 -26.26 -6.05
CA GLY A 27 8.59 -27.22 -6.36
C GLY A 27 9.45 -26.87 -7.58
N ALA A 28 9.39 -25.63 -8.08
CA ALA A 28 10.25 -25.21 -9.18
C ALA A 28 11.74 -25.32 -8.79
N ARG A 29 12.54 -25.99 -9.64
CA ARG A 29 13.96 -26.27 -9.40
C ARG A 29 14.90 -25.25 -10.02
N GLY A 30 14.42 -24.49 -11.00
CA GLY A 30 15.19 -23.47 -11.71
C GLY A 30 15.67 -22.33 -10.81
N SER A 31 16.57 -21.51 -11.31
CA SER A 31 17.10 -20.37 -10.57
C SER A 31 16.01 -19.29 -10.34
N VAL A 32 15.96 -18.75 -9.12
CA VAL A 32 15.08 -17.62 -8.75
C VAL A 32 15.96 -16.52 -8.18
N ALA A 33 15.79 -15.29 -8.67
CA ALA A 33 16.48 -14.13 -8.15
C ALA A 33 15.55 -12.92 -8.01
N ILE A 34 15.74 -12.19 -6.93
CA ILE A 34 15.10 -10.89 -6.66
C ILE A 34 16.18 -9.82 -6.81
N VAL A 35 15.93 -8.84 -7.67
CA VAL A 35 16.75 -7.64 -7.84
C VAL A 35 16.02 -6.47 -7.19
N SER A 36 16.71 -5.75 -6.31
CA SER A 36 16.16 -4.58 -5.61
C SER A 36 17.12 -3.39 -5.72
N GLY A 37 16.56 -2.20 -5.93
CA GLY A 37 17.31 -0.94 -5.81
C GLY A 37 17.61 -0.57 -4.37
N GLU A 38 16.86 -1.11 -3.39
CA GLU A 38 17.11 -0.91 -1.97
C GLU A 38 18.31 -1.77 -1.51
N ILE A 39 19.16 -1.21 -0.66
CA ILE A 39 20.30 -1.91 -0.06
C ILE A 39 19.87 -2.82 1.09
N ASP A 40 18.71 -2.49 1.67
CA ASP A 40 18.15 -3.24 2.78
C ASP A 40 17.49 -4.54 2.29
N PRO A 41 17.55 -5.61 3.10
CA PRO A 41 16.79 -6.81 2.82
C PRO A 41 15.29 -6.53 2.70
N PRO A 42 14.53 -7.37 1.98
CA PRO A 42 13.09 -7.22 1.88
C PRO A 42 12.43 -7.10 3.25
N HIS A 43 11.65 -6.05 3.43
CA HIS A 43 11.03 -5.69 4.70
C HIS A 43 9.55 -5.33 4.54
N ASP A 44 8.82 -5.43 5.64
CA ASP A 44 7.41 -5.08 5.72
C ASP A 44 7.26 -3.56 5.89
N ARG A 45 6.37 -2.94 5.11
CA ARG A 45 6.19 -1.48 5.12
C ARG A 45 5.24 -0.97 6.19
N PRO A 46 4.13 -1.66 6.54
CA PRO A 46 3.21 -1.16 7.57
C PRO A 46 3.84 -0.83 8.92
N PRO A 47 4.86 -1.54 9.42
CA PRO A 47 5.50 -1.17 10.67
C PRO A 47 6.35 0.11 10.61
N LEU A 48 6.73 0.58 9.42
CA LEU A 48 7.65 1.71 9.26
C LEU A 48 7.06 3.04 9.77
N SER A 49 5.74 3.24 9.58
CA SER A 49 5.00 4.41 10.07
C SER A 49 4.51 4.25 11.51
N LYS A 50 4.62 3.03 12.09
CA LYS A 50 4.03 2.64 13.37
C LYS A 50 5.10 2.12 14.34
N GLU A 51 5.17 0.82 14.52
CA GLU A 51 5.96 0.18 15.59
C GLU A 51 7.48 0.43 15.47
N LEU A 52 8.02 0.55 14.24
CA LEU A 52 9.43 0.90 14.06
C LEU A 52 9.68 2.36 14.45
N LEU A 53 8.79 3.26 14.04
CA LEU A 53 8.90 4.69 14.35
C LEU A 53 8.72 4.95 15.86
N ARG A 54 7.94 4.14 16.56
CA ARG A 54 7.73 4.20 18.01
C ARG A 54 8.74 3.43 18.86
N ASP A 55 9.77 2.84 18.26
CA ASP A 55 10.76 2.00 18.96
C ASP A 55 10.21 0.68 19.55
N GLU A 56 9.04 0.24 19.11
CA GLU A 56 8.41 -1.02 19.56
C GLU A 56 8.92 -2.26 18.80
N ARG A 57 9.46 -2.05 17.57
CA ARG A 57 10.10 -3.08 16.76
C ARG A 57 11.48 -2.64 16.31
N SER A 58 12.40 -3.59 16.30
CA SER A 58 13.73 -3.38 15.75
C SER A 58 13.74 -3.58 14.22
N ARG A 59 14.82 -3.12 13.57
CA ARG A 59 15.10 -3.34 12.15
C ARG A 59 14.94 -4.81 11.72
N GLN A 60 15.41 -5.75 12.52
CA GLN A 60 15.33 -7.19 12.22
C GLN A 60 13.89 -7.72 12.27
N GLN A 61 13.07 -7.18 13.14
CA GLN A 61 11.68 -7.61 13.31
C GLN A 61 10.74 -7.12 12.21
N VAL A 62 11.16 -6.16 11.40
CA VAL A 62 10.39 -5.68 10.25
C VAL A 62 10.80 -6.35 8.94
N LEU A 63 11.82 -7.22 8.94
CA LEU A 63 12.17 -7.97 7.73
C LEU A 63 11.05 -8.94 7.35
N LEU A 64 10.71 -9.04 6.06
CA LEU A 64 9.73 -10.01 5.56
C LEU A 64 10.16 -11.45 5.85
N ARG A 65 11.46 -11.72 5.72
CA ARG A 65 12.09 -13.00 6.08
C ARG A 65 13.53 -12.74 6.52
N PRO A 66 14.09 -13.55 7.42
CA PRO A 66 15.50 -13.47 7.73
C PRO A 66 16.35 -13.92 6.53
N LEU A 67 17.60 -13.45 6.44
CA LEU A 67 18.46 -13.67 5.26
C LEU A 67 18.73 -15.15 4.95
N ASP A 68 18.88 -15.99 5.98
CA ASP A 68 19.06 -17.43 5.85
C ASP A 68 17.87 -18.14 5.19
N PHE A 69 16.66 -17.59 5.32
CA PHE A 69 15.49 -18.09 4.61
C PHE A 69 15.71 -18.07 3.09
N TYR A 70 16.19 -16.96 2.53
CA TYR A 70 16.43 -16.85 1.09
C TYR A 70 17.50 -17.84 0.63
N GLN A 71 18.57 -17.97 1.40
CA GLN A 71 19.65 -18.93 1.11
C GLN A 71 19.15 -20.37 1.14
N SER A 72 18.44 -20.77 2.21
CA SER A 72 17.89 -22.13 2.36
C SER A 72 16.89 -22.49 1.27
N ARG A 73 16.16 -21.51 0.75
CA ARG A 73 15.21 -21.67 -0.37
C ARG A 73 15.86 -21.47 -1.74
N ARG A 74 17.16 -21.21 -1.82
CA ARG A 74 17.90 -20.94 -3.05
C ARG A 74 17.27 -19.79 -3.86
N ILE A 75 16.88 -18.73 -3.17
CA ILE A 75 16.42 -17.46 -3.74
C ILE A 75 17.59 -16.48 -3.69
N GLY A 76 18.10 -16.07 -4.85
CA GLY A 76 19.17 -15.07 -4.94
C GLY A 76 18.63 -13.69 -4.59
N LEU A 77 19.36 -12.92 -3.79
CA LEU A 77 19.08 -11.51 -3.54
C LEU A 77 20.18 -10.66 -4.16
N VAL A 78 19.80 -9.67 -4.97
CA VAL A 78 20.67 -8.65 -5.55
C VAL A 78 20.16 -7.31 -5.05
N LEU A 79 20.77 -6.82 -3.98
CA LEU A 79 20.35 -5.61 -3.27
C LEU A 79 21.23 -4.43 -3.67
N GLY A 80 20.66 -3.21 -3.61
CA GLY A 80 21.34 -1.96 -3.94
C GLY A 80 21.67 -1.79 -5.44
N ARG A 81 21.04 -2.58 -6.32
CA ARG A 81 21.34 -2.61 -7.75
C ARG A 81 20.04 -2.47 -8.55
N PRO A 82 19.56 -1.24 -8.76
CA PRO A 82 18.31 -1.04 -9.49
C PRO A 82 18.41 -1.50 -10.95
N ALA A 83 17.32 -2.04 -11.49
CA ALA A 83 17.16 -2.31 -12.91
C ALA A 83 17.03 -0.99 -13.66
N LEU A 84 17.86 -0.77 -14.67
CA LEU A 84 17.93 0.43 -15.46
C LEU A 84 17.16 0.31 -16.79
N SER A 85 17.26 -0.85 -17.46
CA SER A 85 16.52 -1.11 -18.68
C SER A 85 16.09 -2.57 -18.81
N LEU A 86 15.00 -2.77 -19.51
CA LEU A 86 14.44 -4.08 -19.85
C LEU A 86 14.44 -4.22 -21.38
N LYS A 87 14.96 -5.33 -21.87
CA LYS A 87 14.99 -5.70 -23.29
C LYS A 87 14.16 -6.98 -23.50
N PRO A 88 12.87 -6.88 -23.79
CA PRO A 88 12.00 -8.04 -23.93
C PRO A 88 12.44 -9.00 -25.03
N GLU A 89 12.88 -8.47 -26.18
CA GLU A 89 13.30 -9.28 -27.35
C GLU A 89 14.48 -10.19 -27.09
N SER A 90 15.46 -9.75 -26.27
CA SER A 90 16.62 -10.57 -25.89
C SER A 90 16.46 -11.25 -24.52
N HIS A 91 15.33 -11.06 -23.85
CA HIS A 91 15.08 -11.54 -22.50
C HIS A 91 16.15 -11.11 -21.48
N GLU A 92 16.51 -9.82 -21.49
CA GLU A 92 17.57 -9.26 -20.66
C GLU A 92 17.09 -8.08 -19.83
N VAL A 93 17.63 -7.98 -18.60
CA VAL A 93 17.55 -6.78 -17.76
C VAL A 93 18.95 -6.26 -17.51
N VAL A 94 19.16 -4.97 -17.74
CA VAL A 94 20.42 -4.26 -17.46
C VAL A 94 20.29 -3.54 -16.13
N LEU A 95 21.24 -3.75 -15.24
CA LEU A 95 21.31 -3.07 -13.94
C LEU A 95 22.08 -1.75 -14.05
N ALA A 96 21.96 -0.89 -13.06
CA ALA A 96 22.56 0.43 -13.04
C ALA A 96 24.11 0.44 -13.11
N ASP A 97 24.76 -0.65 -12.68
CA ASP A 97 26.21 -0.85 -12.79
C ASP A 97 26.67 -1.45 -14.14
N GLY A 98 25.74 -1.66 -15.07
CA GLY A 98 26.00 -2.19 -16.40
C GLY A 98 25.99 -3.72 -16.50
N GLU A 99 25.83 -4.47 -15.37
CA GLU A 99 25.65 -5.92 -15.46
C GLU A 99 24.31 -6.25 -16.12
N THR A 100 24.33 -7.28 -16.99
CA THR A 100 23.13 -7.77 -17.68
C THR A 100 22.76 -9.15 -17.12
N ILE A 101 21.47 -9.33 -16.81
CA ILE A 101 20.90 -10.60 -16.33
C ILE A 101 19.86 -11.06 -17.35
N GLY A 102 20.11 -12.24 -17.95
CA GLY A 102 19.12 -12.91 -18.79
C GLY A 102 18.01 -13.57 -17.95
N TYR A 103 16.80 -13.72 -18.51
CA TYR A 103 15.69 -14.37 -17.85
C TYR A 103 14.87 -15.25 -18.80
N GLN A 104 14.18 -16.27 -18.25
CA GLN A 104 13.15 -16.99 -18.99
C GLN A 104 11.76 -16.45 -18.68
N ARG A 105 11.52 -16.07 -17.45
CA ARG A 105 10.28 -15.41 -16.97
C ARG A 105 10.64 -14.24 -16.06
N LEU A 106 9.92 -13.15 -16.22
CA LEU A 106 10.19 -11.91 -15.50
C LEU A 106 8.93 -11.46 -14.72
N LEU A 107 9.12 -11.01 -13.48
CA LEU A 107 8.11 -10.29 -12.73
C LEU A 107 8.56 -8.85 -12.48
N LEU A 108 7.76 -7.89 -12.86
CA LEU A 108 7.87 -6.49 -12.50
C LEU A 108 7.03 -6.25 -11.23
N ALA A 109 7.71 -6.13 -10.08
CA ALA A 109 7.13 -5.84 -8.77
C ALA A 109 7.72 -4.54 -8.21
N THR A 110 7.87 -3.54 -9.09
CA THR A 110 8.58 -2.28 -8.85
C THR A 110 7.83 -1.34 -7.89
N GLY A 111 6.53 -1.57 -7.65
CA GLY A 111 5.72 -0.79 -6.72
C GLY A 111 5.65 0.69 -7.06
N GLY A 112 5.84 1.54 -6.05
CA GLY A 112 5.84 3.00 -6.22
C GLY A 112 6.78 3.67 -5.23
N ARG A 113 7.04 4.97 -5.48
CA ARG A 113 7.83 5.87 -4.63
C ARG A 113 6.95 7.02 -4.11
N PRO A 114 7.28 7.64 -2.97
CA PRO A 114 6.56 8.81 -2.49
C PRO A 114 6.52 9.92 -3.54
N ARG A 115 5.39 10.62 -3.61
CA ARG A 115 5.27 11.81 -4.46
C ARG A 115 6.00 12.98 -3.83
N SER A 116 6.68 13.76 -4.66
CA SER A 116 7.14 15.10 -4.35
C SER A 116 5.94 16.05 -4.31
N VAL A 117 5.99 17.08 -3.47
CA VAL A 117 5.02 18.18 -3.52
C VAL A 117 5.21 19.01 -4.79
N GLY A 118 6.43 19.07 -5.32
CA GLY A 118 6.80 19.79 -6.54
C GLY A 118 6.95 21.29 -6.32
N VAL A 119 7.42 21.69 -5.13
CA VAL A 119 7.58 23.11 -4.75
C VAL A 119 9.05 23.47 -4.48
N PRO A 120 9.43 24.75 -4.54
CA PRO A 120 10.78 25.18 -4.18
C PRO A 120 11.18 24.74 -2.78
N GLY A 121 12.47 24.42 -2.59
CA GLY A 121 13.06 24.09 -1.30
C GLY A 121 12.99 22.61 -0.90
N GLU A 122 12.41 21.71 -1.69
CA GLU A 122 12.29 20.28 -1.36
C GLU A 122 13.61 19.54 -1.14
N SER A 123 14.74 20.12 -1.55
CA SER A 123 16.07 19.54 -1.34
C SER A 123 16.74 19.95 -0.01
N LEU A 124 16.11 20.80 0.79
CA LEU A 124 16.60 21.16 2.11
C LEU A 124 16.65 19.93 3.03
N SER A 125 17.66 19.88 3.90
CA SER A 125 17.67 18.90 4.98
C SER A 125 16.51 19.12 5.94
N GLY A 126 16.02 18.07 6.60
CA GLY A 126 14.83 18.17 7.46
C GLY A 126 13.51 17.88 6.74
N ILE A 127 13.54 17.55 5.45
CA ILE A 127 12.36 17.10 4.69
C ILE A 127 12.44 15.59 4.52
N TYR A 128 11.44 14.88 5.01
CA TYR A 128 11.39 13.42 5.03
C TYR A 128 10.19 12.90 4.26
N GLN A 129 10.39 11.76 3.64
CA GLN A 129 9.35 10.89 3.08
C GLN A 129 9.47 9.52 3.74
N LEU A 130 8.46 8.67 3.60
CA LEU A 130 8.46 7.35 4.23
C LEU A 130 7.99 6.27 3.25
N ARG A 131 8.93 5.43 2.83
CA ARG A 131 8.68 4.24 2.01
C ARG A 131 9.67 3.10 2.30
N THR A 132 10.93 3.43 2.57
CA THR A 132 12.03 2.49 2.77
C THR A 132 12.43 2.40 4.25
N LEU A 133 13.11 1.31 4.61
CA LEU A 133 13.63 1.13 5.96
C LEU A 133 14.64 2.22 6.33
N ALA A 134 15.52 2.59 5.39
CA ALA A 134 16.50 3.66 5.59
C ALA A 134 15.82 5.04 5.82
N GLU A 135 14.72 5.32 5.14
CA GLU A 135 13.93 6.56 5.37
C GLU A 135 13.28 6.54 6.74
N ALA A 136 12.71 5.40 7.16
CA ALA A 136 12.11 5.25 8.48
C ALA A 136 13.14 5.46 9.61
N GLU A 137 14.35 4.93 9.46
CA GLU A 137 15.43 5.10 10.43
C GLU A 137 15.86 6.58 10.53
N ARG A 138 16.05 7.28 9.40
CA ARG A 138 16.36 8.71 9.39
C ARG A 138 15.25 9.55 10.02
N LEU A 139 13.99 9.23 9.72
CA LEU A 139 12.85 9.91 10.34
C LEU A 139 12.82 9.68 11.86
N LYS A 140 13.10 8.47 12.30
CA LYS A 140 13.18 8.12 13.72
C LYS A 140 14.29 8.87 14.45
N GLU A 141 15.46 9.04 13.82
CA GLU A 141 16.56 9.85 14.35
C GLU A 141 16.16 11.32 14.46
N ALA A 142 15.56 11.90 13.42
CA ALA A 142 15.05 13.28 13.45
C ALA A 142 14.03 13.49 14.57
N ALA A 143 13.12 12.55 14.76
CA ALA A 143 12.13 12.58 15.84
C ALA A 143 12.76 12.49 17.23
N GLY A 144 13.91 11.83 17.39
CA GLY A 144 14.67 11.78 18.65
C GLY A 144 15.40 13.08 18.99
N ALA A 145 15.71 13.90 17.98
CA ALA A 145 16.46 15.14 18.12
C ALA A 145 15.60 16.41 18.14
N SER A 146 14.27 16.28 18.00
CA SER A 146 13.35 17.40 17.76
C SER A 146 12.12 17.30 18.64
N THR A 147 11.43 18.44 18.83
CA THR A 147 10.19 18.51 19.60
C THR A 147 8.99 18.92 18.76
N ARG A 148 9.20 19.52 17.58
CA ARG A 148 8.13 20.02 16.70
C ARG A 148 8.25 19.44 15.30
N VAL A 149 7.16 18.91 14.79
CA VAL A 149 7.08 18.32 13.46
C VAL A 149 5.83 18.79 12.72
N VAL A 150 5.96 18.96 11.41
CA VAL A 150 4.82 19.15 10.53
C VAL A 150 4.67 17.91 9.65
N VAL A 151 3.44 17.43 9.49
CA VAL A 151 3.09 16.37 8.54
C VAL A 151 2.28 17.00 7.41
N VAL A 152 2.73 16.87 6.18
CA VAL A 152 2.02 17.34 4.98
C VAL A 152 1.24 16.19 4.38
N GLY A 153 -0.09 16.29 4.43
CA GLY A 153 -1.04 15.29 3.95
C GLY A 153 -1.72 14.50 5.07
N ALA A 154 -3.05 14.52 5.08
CA ALA A 154 -3.90 13.75 6.00
C ALA A 154 -4.39 12.43 5.36
N SER A 155 -3.48 11.74 4.65
CA SER A 155 -3.65 10.39 4.09
C SER A 155 -3.35 9.31 5.14
N PHE A 156 -3.44 8.03 4.77
CA PHE A 156 -3.16 6.92 5.69
C PHE A 156 -1.76 7.02 6.31
N ILE A 157 -0.71 7.10 5.49
CA ILE A 157 0.68 7.17 5.98
C ILE A 157 0.91 8.46 6.78
N GLY A 158 0.38 9.60 6.30
CA GLY A 158 0.53 10.88 7.01
C GLY A 158 -0.05 10.81 8.43
N LEU A 159 -1.25 10.27 8.59
CA LEU A 159 -1.89 10.15 9.90
C LEU A 159 -1.29 9.05 10.78
N GLU A 160 -0.84 7.91 10.22
CA GLU A 160 -0.08 6.91 10.98
C GLU A 160 1.24 7.52 11.55
N VAL A 161 1.95 8.29 10.73
CA VAL A 161 3.16 9.01 11.17
C VAL A 161 2.82 10.06 12.22
N ALA A 162 1.77 10.86 12.00
CA ALA A 162 1.33 11.88 12.97
C ALA A 162 0.97 11.25 14.32
N ALA A 163 0.21 10.15 14.32
CA ALA A 163 -0.13 9.42 15.55
C ALA A 163 1.14 8.90 16.25
N SER A 164 2.05 8.25 15.51
CA SER A 164 3.27 7.69 16.07
C SER A 164 4.21 8.75 16.65
N LEU A 165 4.30 9.92 16.02
CA LEU A 165 5.13 11.02 16.51
C LEU A 165 4.49 11.72 17.73
N ALA A 166 3.15 11.82 17.77
CA ALA A 166 2.43 12.32 18.94
C ALA A 166 2.59 11.37 20.15
N GLU A 167 2.52 10.05 19.95
CA GLU A 167 2.78 9.04 20.99
C GLU A 167 4.23 9.09 21.51
N ARG A 168 5.17 9.59 20.70
CA ARG A 168 6.55 9.89 21.13
C ARG A 168 6.71 11.24 21.84
N GLY A 169 5.62 11.99 21.99
CA GLY A 169 5.60 13.27 22.70
C GLY A 169 6.03 14.49 21.89
N LEU A 170 6.02 14.41 20.54
CA LEU A 170 6.30 15.56 19.69
C LEU A 170 5.04 16.44 19.56
N ASP A 171 5.25 17.74 19.39
CA ASP A 171 4.24 18.71 18.95
C ASP A 171 4.01 18.54 17.45
N VAL A 172 2.86 17.97 17.07
CA VAL A 172 2.55 17.57 15.70
C VAL A 172 1.50 18.49 15.10
N THR A 173 1.81 19.09 13.96
CA THR A 173 0.85 19.82 13.14
C THR A 173 0.65 19.11 11.79
N VAL A 174 -0.58 18.79 11.43
CA VAL A 174 -0.94 18.20 10.13
C VAL A 174 -1.48 19.30 9.20
N LEU A 175 -0.81 19.48 8.05
CA LEU A 175 -1.28 20.36 6.98
C LEU A 175 -2.02 19.52 5.94
N ASN A 176 -3.28 19.84 5.70
CA ASN A 176 -4.15 19.12 4.78
C ASN A 176 -4.75 20.05 3.74
N GLN A 177 -4.61 19.72 2.47
CA GLN A 177 -5.22 20.50 1.39
C GLN A 177 -6.74 20.35 1.30
N ASP A 178 -7.28 19.27 1.85
CA ASP A 178 -8.70 18.94 1.85
C ASP A 178 -9.40 19.47 3.12
N ALA A 179 -10.73 19.50 3.10
CA ALA A 179 -11.54 19.99 4.22
C ALA A 179 -11.63 19.00 5.39
N GLN A 180 -11.28 17.72 5.19
CA GLN A 180 -11.31 16.68 6.20
C GLN A 180 -10.18 15.66 6.01
N VAL A 181 -9.91 14.85 7.00
CA VAL A 181 -8.99 13.71 6.91
C VAL A 181 -9.62 12.61 6.05
N TRP A 182 -8.81 11.84 5.30
CA TRP A 182 -9.25 10.75 4.42
C TRP A 182 -10.47 11.06 3.53
N PRO A 183 -10.49 12.16 2.76
CA PRO A 183 -11.71 12.72 2.16
C PRO A 183 -12.43 11.78 1.18
N ASN A 184 -11.72 10.85 0.57
CA ASN A 184 -12.27 9.94 -0.44
C ASN A 184 -12.61 8.54 0.09
N VAL A 185 -12.37 8.29 1.38
CA VAL A 185 -12.52 6.95 1.98
C VAL A 185 -13.44 6.96 3.19
N MET A 186 -13.37 8.00 4.03
CA MET A 186 -14.10 8.04 5.30
C MET A 186 -15.40 8.83 5.17
N PRO A 187 -16.52 8.32 5.73
CA PRO A 187 -17.69 9.14 6.02
C PRO A 187 -17.31 10.35 6.88
N PRO A 188 -17.91 11.52 6.65
CA PRO A 188 -17.57 12.73 7.39
C PRO A 188 -17.65 12.58 8.90
N GLU A 189 -18.66 11.86 9.41
CA GLU A 189 -18.81 11.59 10.83
C GLU A 189 -17.70 10.73 11.42
N VAL A 190 -17.17 9.75 10.65
CA VAL A 190 -16.03 8.93 11.07
C VAL A 190 -14.76 9.75 11.04
N ALA A 191 -14.54 10.51 9.95
CA ALA A 191 -13.38 11.38 9.81
C ALA A 191 -13.30 12.40 10.95
N SER A 192 -14.41 13.08 11.26
CA SER A 192 -14.50 14.05 12.36
C SER A 192 -14.26 13.41 13.72
N ALA A 193 -14.80 12.21 13.95
CA ALA A 193 -14.63 11.51 15.22
C ALA A 193 -13.18 11.09 15.45
N ILE A 194 -12.49 10.59 14.40
CA ILE A 194 -11.08 10.21 14.49
C ILE A 194 -10.21 11.46 14.63
N GLN A 195 -10.50 12.54 13.89
CA GLN A 195 -9.77 13.80 14.03
C GLN A 195 -9.85 14.35 15.46
N ALA A 196 -11.02 14.35 16.08
CA ALA A 196 -11.18 14.77 17.46
C ALA A 196 -10.29 13.96 18.43
N ASP A 197 -10.15 12.64 18.19
CA ASP A 197 -9.27 11.79 18.99
C ASP A 197 -7.77 12.14 18.79
N PHE A 198 -7.37 12.63 17.61
CA PHE A 198 -6.03 13.20 17.38
C PHE A 198 -5.84 14.53 18.13
N GLU A 199 -6.83 15.42 18.05
CA GLU A 199 -6.80 16.74 18.71
C GLU A 199 -6.74 16.62 20.22
N ASP A 200 -7.49 15.69 20.80
CA ASP A 200 -7.45 15.36 22.23
C ASP A 200 -6.07 14.84 22.70
N ARG A 201 -5.27 14.30 21.75
CA ARG A 201 -3.89 13.87 21.99
C ARG A 201 -2.84 14.92 21.59
N GLY A 202 -3.28 16.16 21.35
CA GLY A 202 -2.40 17.29 21.10
C GLY A 202 -1.93 17.45 19.64
N VAL A 203 -2.50 16.72 18.68
CA VAL A 203 -2.22 16.93 17.26
C VAL A 203 -3.06 18.07 16.74
N SER A 204 -2.43 19.05 16.10
CA SER A 204 -3.11 20.19 15.47
C SER A 204 -3.37 19.94 14.00
N PHE A 205 -4.54 20.36 13.49
CA PHE A 205 -4.88 20.27 12.07
C PHE A 205 -5.06 21.66 11.45
N ARG A 206 -4.54 21.83 10.23
CA ARG A 206 -4.83 22.97 9.36
C ARG A 206 -5.34 22.44 8.03
N HIS A 207 -6.65 22.54 7.84
CA HIS A 207 -7.35 22.14 6.61
C HIS A 207 -7.37 23.26 5.56
N ASN A 208 -7.59 22.88 4.29
CA ASN A 208 -7.59 23.79 3.14
C ASN A 208 -6.26 24.56 2.98
N VAL A 209 -5.17 23.96 3.46
CA VAL A 209 -3.83 24.52 3.41
C VAL A 209 -3.00 23.80 2.36
N ARG A 210 -2.48 24.56 1.41
CA ARG A 210 -1.56 24.08 0.37
C ARG A 210 -0.15 24.58 0.65
N VAL A 211 0.79 23.64 0.67
CA VAL A 211 2.22 23.97 0.71
C VAL A 211 2.66 24.53 -0.64
N THR A 212 3.38 25.64 -0.63
CA THR A 212 3.89 26.34 -1.81
C THR A 212 5.40 26.46 -1.83
N GLY A 213 6.08 26.12 -0.74
CA GLY A 213 7.53 26.12 -0.65
C GLY A 213 8.04 25.63 0.70
N PHE A 214 9.34 25.39 0.76
CA PHE A 214 10.09 25.13 1.98
C PHE A 214 11.23 26.11 2.03
N GLU A 215 11.44 26.75 3.18
CA GLU A 215 12.46 27.78 3.38
C GLU A 215 13.36 27.46 4.56
N GLY A 216 14.62 27.86 4.46
CA GLY A 216 15.68 27.73 5.43
C GLY A 216 17.04 27.96 4.79
N LYS A 217 18.08 28.05 5.57
CA LYS A 217 19.43 28.29 5.05
C LYS A 217 20.10 26.99 4.60
N ASP A 218 20.34 26.07 5.50
CA ASP A 218 20.97 24.75 5.26
C ASP A 218 19.99 23.61 5.57
N SER A 219 18.98 23.90 6.37
CA SER A 219 17.91 22.97 6.78
C SER A 219 16.57 23.71 6.78
N LEU A 220 15.50 22.95 6.83
CA LEU A 220 14.14 23.48 6.96
C LEU A 220 14.01 24.36 8.20
N GLU A 221 13.44 25.54 8.04
CA GLU A 221 13.05 26.45 9.10
C GLU A 221 11.55 26.74 9.03
N TYR A 222 11.02 26.94 7.80
CA TYR A 222 9.63 27.28 7.56
C TYR A 222 9.05 26.49 6.39
N ILE A 223 7.76 26.17 6.50
CA ILE A 223 6.93 25.67 5.42
C ILE A 223 6.06 26.82 4.95
N VAL A 224 6.25 27.24 3.71
CA VAL A 224 5.47 28.32 3.09
C VAL A 224 4.14 27.76 2.62
N THR A 225 3.05 28.42 2.98
CA THR A 225 1.70 27.97 2.60
C THR A 225 0.83 29.12 2.09
N ASN A 226 -0.28 28.78 1.43
CA ASN A 226 -1.29 29.76 1.03
C ASN A 226 -2.06 30.42 2.20
N ALA A 227 -1.81 29.94 3.44
CA ALA A 227 -2.49 30.40 4.67
C ALA A 227 -1.50 30.92 5.74
N GLY A 228 -0.29 31.32 5.32
CA GLY A 228 0.79 31.77 6.18
C GLY A 228 1.83 30.67 6.43
N ASP A 229 3.02 31.10 6.89
CA ASP A 229 4.15 30.22 7.09
C ASP A 229 4.02 29.43 8.39
N VAL A 230 4.60 28.23 8.39
CA VAL A 230 4.59 27.30 9.53
C VAL A 230 6.03 26.95 9.90
N GLU A 231 6.44 27.30 11.11
CA GLU A 231 7.74 26.91 11.64
C GLU A 231 7.77 25.40 11.93
N ALA A 232 8.85 24.72 11.52
CA ALA A 232 9.03 23.29 11.78
C ALA A 232 10.51 22.94 11.96
N SER A 233 10.81 22.06 12.92
CA SER A 233 12.15 21.47 13.04
C SER A 233 12.43 20.48 11.92
N PHE A 234 11.41 19.76 11.50
CA PHE A 234 11.42 18.90 10.32
C PHE A 234 9.98 18.67 9.80
N VAL A 235 9.88 18.19 8.58
CA VAL A 235 8.58 17.88 7.93
C VAL A 235 8.58 16.46 7.39
N VAL A 236 7.42 15.80 7.49
CA VAL A 236 7.15 14.52 6.82
C VAL A 236 6.11 14.74 5.72
N VAL A 237 6.48 14.40 4.48
CA VAL A 237 5.62 14.56 3.31
C VAL A 237 4.93 13.22 2.98
N GLY A 238 3.60 13.18 3.14
CA GLY A 238 2.75 12.01 2.91
C GLY A 238 1.61 12.28 1.93
N VAL A 239 1.93 12.71 0.69
CA VAL A 239 0.96 13.13 -0.33
C VAL A 239 0.68 12.07 -1.41
N GLY A 240 0.83 10.80 -1.07
CA GLY A 240 0.60 9.66 -1.95
C GLY A 240 1.87 9.13 -2.63
N ILE A 241 1.69 8.19 -3.55
CA ILE A 241 2.79 7.56 -4.29
C ILE A 241 2.67 7.79 -5.80
N GLN A 242 3.81 7.67 -6.48
CA GLN A 242 3.93 7.56 -7.92
C GLN A 242 4.37 6.13 -8.26
N LEU A 243 3.63 5.46 -9.13
CA LEU A 243 3.95 4.10 -9.56
C LEU A 243 5.24 4.07 -10.39
N ASN A 244 6.11 3.08 -10.16
CA ASN A 244 7.39 2.93 -10.86
C ASN A 244 7.18 2.14 -12.16
N THR A 245 6.60 2.78 -13.16
CA THR A 245 6.24 2.18 -14.45
C THR A 245 7.28 2.43 -15.54
N GLU A 246 8.30 3.26 -15.28
CA GLU A 246 9.25 3.77 -16.28
C GLU A 246 10.00 2.63 -16.97
N LEU A 247 10.42 1.60 -16.23
CA LEU A 247 11.12 0.44 -16.77
C LEU A 247 10.26 -0.31 -17.80
N ALA A 248 8.96 -0.49 -17.48
CA ALA A 248 8.00 -1.15 -18.37
C ALA A 248 7.67 -0.29 -19.60
N ALA A 249 7.43 1.01 -19.39
CA ALA A 249 7.10 1.94 -20.47
C ALA A 249 8.26 2.07 -21.47
N ALA A 250 9.51 2.21 -20.98
CA ALA A 250 10.69 2.28 -21.83
C ALA A 250 10.96 0.99 -22.63
N ALA A 251 10.48 -0.15 -22.12
CA ALA A 251 10.53 -1.44 -22.80
C ALA A 251 9.37 -1.69 -23.77
N GLY A 252 8.49 -0.71 -23.99
CA GLY A 252 7.34 -0.83 -24.91
C GLY A 252 6.14 -1.63 -24.36
N LEU A 253 6.13 -1.98 -23.06
CA LEU A 253 4.99 -2.62 -22.43
C LEU A 253 3.83 -1.62 -22.28
N LYS A 254 2.60 -2.12 -22.34
CA LYS A 254 1.43 -1.26 -22.15
C LYS A 254 1.32 -0.76 -20.72
N VAL A 255 1.29 0.55 -20.58
CA VAL A 255 1.21 1.27 -19.29
C VAL A 255 0.08 2.30 -19.38
N ASP A 256 -0.78 2.32 -18.36
CA ASP A 256 -1.81 3.34 -18.16
C ASP A 256 -2.22 3.32 -16.68
N ASP A 257 -1.78 4.32 -15.91
CA ASP A 257 -1.94 4.37 -14.45
C ASP A 257 -1.59 3.03 -13.76
N GLY A 258 -0.42 2.49 -14.15
CA GLY A 258 0.11 1.18 -13.79
C GLY A 258 0.47 0.34 -15.02
N ILE A 259 1.15 -0.77 -14.80
CA ILE A 259 1.47 -1.73 -15.87
C ILE A 259 0.23 -2.57 -16.15
N LEU A 260 -0.30 -2.49 -17.37
CA LEU A 260 -1.49 -3.25 -17.76
C LEU A 260 -1.20 -4.74 -17.79
N VAL A 261 -2.04 -5.52 -17.10
CA VAL A 261 -1.97 -6.98 -17.06
C VAL A 261 -3.33 -7.61 -17.34
N ASP A 262 -3.32 -8.86 -17.77
CA ASP A 262 -4.51 -9.69 -17.88
C ASP A 262 -4.93 -10.29 -16.52
N ASP A 263 -5.96 -11.15 -16.54
CA ASP A 263 -6.46 -11.84 -15.34
C ASP A 263 -5.47 -12.88 -14.77
N ARG A 264 -4.34 -13.10 -15.41
CA ARG A 264 -3.22 -13.95 -14.95
C ARG A 264 -2.02 -13.15 -14.53
N LEU A 265 -2.17 -11.83 -14.46
CA LEU A 265 -1.10 -10.86 -14.17
C LEU A 265 0.04 -10.86 -15.22
N GLN A 266 -0.24 -11.35 -16.45
CA GLN A 266 0.70 -11.25 -17.56
C GLN A 266 0.53 -9.90 -18.26
N THR A 267 1.65 -9.28 -18.60
CA THR A 267 1.70 -7.99 -19.33
C THR A 267 1.38 -8.18 -20.81
N SER A 268 1.50 -7.11 -21.60
CA SER A 268 1.37 -7.20 -23.06
C SER A 268 2.46 -8.06 -23.71
N GLU A 269 3.51 -8.40 -22.99
CA GLU A 269 4.63 -9.22 -23.48
C GLU A 269 4.60 -10.61 -22.84
N PRO A 270 4.55 -11.70 -23.63
CA PRO A 270 4.52 -13.06 -23.08
C PRO A 270 5.74 -13.37 -22.21
N GLY A 271 5.49 -14.04 -21.05
CA GLY A 271 6.55 -14.38 -20.12
C GLY A 271 6.97 -13.26 -19.17
N ILE A 272 6.41 -12.05 -19.35
CA ILE A 272 6.58 -10.92 -18.43
C ILE A 272 5.29 -10.69 -17.66
N TYR A 273 5.38 -10.62 -16.34
CA TYR A 273 4.27 -10.42 -15.40
C TYR A 273 4.46 -9.11 -14.63
N ALA A 274 3.37 -8.56 -14.06
CA ALA A 274 3.48 -7.50 -13.08
C ALA A 274 2.58 -7.78 -11.87
N ALA A 275 3.01 -7.37 -10.66
CA ALA A 275 2.27 -7.59 -9.42
C ALA A 275 2.58 -6.52 -8.36
N GLY A 276 1.65 -6.35 -7.43
CA GLY A 276 1.67 -5.33 -6.38
C GLY A 276 1.14 -3.98 -6.88
N ASP A 277 1.51 -2.91 -6.20
CA ASP A 277 0.99 -1.56 -6.45
C ASP A 277 1.06 -1.16 -7.92
N VAL A 278 2.14 -1.57 -8.62
CA VAL A 278 2.42 -1.17 -10.01
C VAL A 278 1.50 -1.82 -11.04
N ALA A 279 0.83 -2.93 -10.70
CA ALA A 279 0.00 -3.69 -11.64
C ALA A 279 -1.40 -3.09 -11.76
N ARG A 280 -1.82 -2.79 -13.00
CA ARG A 280 -3.20 -2.41 -13.32
C ARG A 280 -3.92 -3.59 -13.95
N PHE A 281 -4.85 -4.15 -13.22
CA PHE A 281 -5.50 -5.42 -13.50
C PHE A 281 -7.01 -5.29 -13.66
N PRO A 282 -7.69 -6.26 -14.36
CA PRO A 282 -9.14 -6.31 -14.47
C PRO A 282 -9.77 -6.80 -13.16
N ASP A 283 -10.42 -5.88 -12.42
CA ASP A 283 -11.15 -6.19 -11.19
C ASP A 283 -12.60 -6.54 -11.48
N VAL A 284 -12.93 -7.82 -11.35
CA VAL A 284 -14.29 -8.33 -11.57
C VAL A 284 -15.26 -7.94 -10.47
N PHE A 285 -14.77 -7.59 -9.26
CA PHE A 285 -15.61 -7.19 -8.13
C PHE A 285 -15.97 -5.71 -8.18
N ALA A 286 -15.23 -4.89 -8.90
CA ALA A 286 -15.53 -3.46 -9.08
C ALA A 286 -16.70 -3.22 -10.06
N SER A 287 -17.02 -4.18 -10.94
CA SER A 287 -18.12 -4.06 -11.93
C SER A 287 -19.43 -4.70 -11.46
N LEU A 288 -20.56 -4.07 -11.84
CA LEU A 288 -21.90 -4.63 -11.65
C LEU A 288 -22.37 -5.44 -12.84
N GLN A 289 -21.96 -5.06 -14.05
CA GLN A 289 -22.51 -5.60 -15.32
C GLN A 289 -21.63 -6.66 -15.96
N GLY A 290 -20.62 -7.17 -15.23
CA GLY A 290 -19.77 -8.26 -15.72
C GLY A 290 -18.51 -7.83 -16.46
N GLU A 291 -18.44 -6.62 -17.01
CA GLU A 291 -17.19 -6.11 -17.60
C GLU A 291 -16.24 -5.68 -16.50
N PRO A 292 -15.00 -6.21 -16.46
CA PRO A 292 -14.04 -5.85 -15.42
C PRO A 292 -13.60 -4.38 -15.55
N VAL A 293 -13.44 -3.73 -14.40
CA VAL A 293 -12.87 -2.38 -14.32
C VAL A 293 -11.36 -2.49 -14.15
N LEU A 294 -10.60 -1.82 -15.02
CA LEU A 294 -9.14 -1.75 -14.89
C LEU A 294 -8.76 -0.79 -13.76
N ARG A 295 -8.05 -1.29 -12.76
CA ARG A 295 -7.52 -0.46 -11.67
C ARG A 295 -6.24 -1.04 -11.07
N HIS A 296 -5.48 -0.22 -10.38
CA HIS A 296 -4.43 -0.65 -9.46
C HIS A 296 -4.93 -0.58 -8.02
N VAL A 297 -4.28 -1.31 -7.12
CA VAL A 297 -4.63 -1.36 -5.69
C VAL A 297 -3.35 -1.42 -4.86
N GLU A 298 -3.08 -0.35 -4.11
CA GLU A 298 -1.84 -0.14 -3.34
C GLU A 298 -1.96 -0.74 -1.93
N HIS A 299 -2.44 -1.98 -1.83
CA HIS A 299 -2.70 -2.62 -0.53
C HIS A 299 -1.79 -3.82 -0.29
N TRP A 300 -1.40 -4.00 0.96
CA TRP A 300 -0.57 -5.12 1.43
C TRP A 300 -1.15 -6.48 1.02
N ASP A 301 -2.43 -6.68 1.28
CA ASP A 301 -3.15 -7.93 1.00
C ASP A 301 -3.22 -8.21 -0.52
N ASN A 302 -3.44 -7.17 -1.33
CA ASN A 302 -3.42 -7.24 -2.78
C ASN A 302 -2.02 -7.65 -3.31
N ALA A 303 -0.95 -7.09 -2.75
CA ALA A 303 0.42 -7.43 -3.13
C ALA A 303 0.73 -8.90 -2.84
N VAL A 304 0.28 -9.45 -1.70
CA VAL A 304 0.38 -10.88 -1.37
C VAL A 304 -0.41 -11.73 -2.35
N ALA A 305 -1.67 -11.40 -2.59
CA ALA A 305 -2.53 -12.17 -3.48
C ALA A 305 -2.01 -12.18 -4.92
N GLN A 306 -1.58 -11.03 -5.43
CA GLN A 306 -0.97 -10.92 -6.77
C GLN A 306 0.39 -11.63 -6.85
N GLY A 307 1.24 -11.49 -5.84
CA GLY A 307 2.51 -12.21 -5.76
C GLY A 307 2.35 -13.73 -5.87
N ARG A 308 1.34 -14.28 -5.19
CA ARG A 308 0.99 -15.72 -5.28
C ARG A 308 0.57 -16.12 -6.69
N VAL A 309 -0.30 -15.35 -7.32
CA VAL A 309 -0.79 -15.66 -8.68
C VAL A 309 0.32 -15.51 -9.71
N ALA A 310 1.08 -14.42 -9.68
CA ALA A 310 2.21 -14.19 -10.57
C ALA A 310 3.28 -15.29 -10.41
N GLY A 311 3.67 -15.60 -9.16
CA GLY A 311 4.62 -16.67 -8.87
C GLY A 311 4.15 -18.03 -9.35
N ALA A 312 2.85 -18.35 -9.19
CA ALA A 312 2.28 -19.60 -9.70
C ALA A 312 2.34 -19.67 -11.24
N ASN A 313 2.01 -18.57 -11.92
CA ASN A 313 2.04 -18.50 -13.38
C ASN A 313 3.48 -18.53 -13.92
N MET A 314 4.43 -17.91 -13.25
CA MET A 314 5.85 -18.06 -13.54
C MET A 314 6.32 -19.51 -13.37
N ALA A 315 5.78 -20.25 -12.40
CA ALA A 315 6.04 -21.69 -12.22
C ALA A 315 5.25 -22.59 -13.17
N GLY A 316 4.61 -22.05 -14.22
CA GLY A 316 3.91 -22.81 -15.27
C GLY A 316 2.45 -23.15 -14.94
N LYS A 317 1.87 -22.61 -13.88
CA LYS A 317 0.44 -22.73 -13.60
C LYS A 317 -0.38 -21.78 -14.50
N ARG A 318 -1.72 -21.91 -14.43
CA ARG A 318 -2.66 -21.02 -15.13
C ARG A 318 -3.65 -20.42 -14.13
N ALA A 319 -3.13 -19.85 -13.04
CA ALA A 319 -3.93 -19.23 -12.00
C ALA A 319 -4.50 -17.91 -12.49
N ARG A 320 -5.76 -17.62 -12.14
CA ARG A 320 -6.40 -16.32 -12.38
C ARG A 320 -6.42 -15.51 -11.09
N PHE A 321 -6.24 -14.22 -11.21
CA PHE A 321 -6.34 -13.31 -10.10
C PHE A 321 -7.80 -12.92 -9.88
N GLN A 322 -8.35 -13.35 -8.76
CA GLN A 322 -9.68 -12.97 -8.28
C GLN A 322 -9.57 -12.77 -6.77
N HIS A 323 -9.54 -11.53 -6.35
CA HIS A 323 -9.32 -11.17 -4.97
C HIS A 323 -10.18 -9.98 -4.57
N VAL A 324 -10.92 -10.09 -3.46
CA VAL A 324 -11.63 -8.97 -2.86
C VAL A 324 -10.62 -8.12 -2.11
N PRO A 325 -10.35 -6.88 -2.55
CA PRO A 325 -9.33 -6.05 -1.93
C PRO A 325 -9.62 -5.81 -0.45
N TYR A 326 -8.57 -5.80 0.33
CA TYR A 326 -8.61 -5.50 1.76
C TYR A 326 -7.43 -4.62 2.15
N PHE A 327 -7.67 -3.61 2.98
CA PHE A 327 -6.61 -2.90 3.68
C PHE A 327 -7.04 -2.50 5.09
N TRP A 328 -6.07 -2.10 5.88
CA TRP A 328 -6.29 -1.55 7.22
C TRP A 328 -5.33 -0.41 7.50
N THR A 329 -5.71 0.41 8.45
CA THR A 329 -4.82 1.38 9.10
C THR A 329 -5.09 1.37 10.59
N ASP A 330 -4.03 1.58 11.37
CA ASP A 330 -4.11 1.69 12.82
C ASP A 330 -3.57 3.06 13.21
N VAL A 331 -4.38 3.82 13.93
CA VAL A 331 -4.03 5.12 14.48
C VAL A 331 -4.51 5.17 15.93
N PHE A 332 -3.58 5.35 16.86
CA PHE A 332 -3.84 5.21 18.29
C PHE A 332 -4.56 3.90 18.61
N ASP A 333 -5.71 3.98 19.28
CA ASP A 333 -6.53 2.83 19.68
C ASP A 333 -7.54 2.40 18.61
N HIS A 334 -7.47 2.98 17.40
CA HIS A 334 -8.42 2.70 16.33
C HIS A 334 -7.82 1.83 15.25
N THR A 335 -8.51 0.74 14.95
CA THR A 335 -8.27 -0.06 13.77
C THR A 335 -9.39 0.18 12.76
N ILE A 336 -9.03 0.70 11.60
CA ILE A 336 -9.93 0.92 10.48
C ILE A 336 -9.64 -0.11 9.42
N ASN A 337 -10.65 -0.87 9.04
CA ASN A 337 -10.54 -1.91 8.02
C ASN A 337 -11.46 -1.57 6.85
N VAL A 338 -11.00 -1.78 5.64
CA VAL A 338 -11.83 -1.64 4.43
C VAL A 338 -11.73 -2.91 3.61
N VAL A 339 -12.87 -3.42 3.17
CA VAL A 339 -12.98 -4.59 2.30
C VAL A 339 -13.81 -4.25 1.07
N GLY A 340 -13.42 -4.74 -0.10
CA GLY A 340 -14.09 -4.45 -1.36
C GLY A 340 -13.80 -3.04 -1.89
N SER A 341 -14.78 -2.42 -2.53
CA SER A 341 -14.69 -1.07 -3.09
C SER A 341 -15.70 -0.15 -2.43
N LEU A 342 -15.23 1.00 -1.98
CA LEU A 342 -16.07 2.11 -1.52
C LEU A 342 -16.42 3.06 -2.68
N ASP A 343 -15.81 2.87 -3.86
CA ASP A 343 -15.99 3.74 -5.02
C ASP A 343 -17.38 3.62 -5.63
N GLY A 344 -17.95 4.75 -6.05
CA GLY A 344 -19.20 4.82 -6.82
C GLY A 344 -20.44 4.31 -6.09
N GLY A 345 -20.38 4.14 -4.77
CA GLY A 345 -21.50 3.73 -3.94
C GLY A 345 -21.80 4.76 -2.86
N GLU A 346 -23.08 4.95 -2.57
CA GLU A 346 -23.50 5.63 -1.35
C GLU A 346 -23.42 4.62 -0.19
N ILE A 347 -22.97 5.08 0.99
CA ILE A 347 -23.10 4.30 2.21
C ILE A 347 -24.57 4.21 2.51
N THR A 348 -25.11 3.02 2.38
CA THR A 348 -26.54 2.79 2.43
C THR A 348 -27.00 2.14 3.74
N LEU A 349 -26.05 1.64 4.53
CA LEU A 349 -26.38 0.95 5.77
C LEU A 349 -25.24 1.06 6.77
N VAL A 350 -25.59 1.42 8.01
CA VAL A 350 -24.65 1.49 9.14
C VAL A 350 -25.01 0.45 10.17
N ARG A 351 -24.02 -0.29 10.65
CA ARG A 351 -24.08 -1.32 11.66
C ARG A 351 -23.27 -0.89 12.88
N GLY A 352 -23.90 -0.66 14.02
CA GLY A 352 -23.27 -0.06 15.20
C GLY A 352 -23.29 1.48 15.15
N SER A 353 -22.37 2.14 15.84
CA SER A 353 -22.32 3.61 15.86
C SER A 353 -20.91 4.17 16.00
N VAL A 354 -20.70 5.38 15.48
CA VAL A 354 -19.42 6.10 15.57
C VAL A 354 -19.17 6.60 17.00
N GLU A 355 -20.22 6.93 17.76
CA GLU A 355 -20.12 7.38 19.15
C GLU A 355 -19.53 6.31 20.06
N SER A 356 -19.88 5.05 19.80
CA SER A 356 -19.28 3.90 20.49
C SER A 356 -17.90 3.49 19.96
N ARG A 357 -17.40 4.17 18.93
CA ARG A 357 -16.17 3.78 18.18
C ARG A 357 -16.24 2.33 17.66
N LYS A 358 -17.43 1.81 17.39
CA LYS A 358 -17.66 0.47 16.85
C LYS A 358 -18.75 0.50 15.79
N ALA A 359 -18.37 0.65 14.52
CA ALA A 359 -19.29 0.75 13.39
C ALA A 359 -18.78 0.01 12.16
N THR A 360 -19.72 -0.50 11.35
CA THR A 360 -19.47 -0.96 10.00
C THR A 360 -20.36 -0.20 9.04
N TYR A 361 -19.76 0.50 8.10
CA TYR A 361 -20.42 1.24 7.02
C TYR A 361 -20.42 0.36 5.78
N LEU A 362 -21.59 0.01 5.29
CA LEU A 362 -21.78 -0.87 4.16
C LEU A 362 -22.15 -0.07 2.91
N VAL A 363 -21.40 -0.28 1.84
CA VAL A 363 -21.71 0.21 0.51
C VAL A 363 -22.46 -0.87 -0.24
N LEU A 364 -23.74 -0.59 -0.54
CA LEU A 364 -24.63 -1.51 -1.25
C LEU A 364 -24.90 -0.99 -2.65
N ARG A 365 -24.93 -1.90 -3.64
CA ARG A 365 -25.31 -1.55 -5.01
C ARG A 365 -25.85 -2.78 -5.74
N GLY A 366 -26.98 -2.59 -6.43
CA GLY A 366 -27.60 -3.66 -7.21
C GLY A 366 -28.03 -4.88 -6.39
N GLY A 367 -28.31 -4.72 -5.10
CA GLY A 367 -28.71 -5.82 -4.21
C GLY A 367 -27.54 -6.62 -3.63
N TYR A 368 -26.30 -6.10 -3.69
CA TYR A 368 -25.11 -6.77 -3.19
C TYR A 368 -24.27 -5.82 -2.32
N VAL A 369 -23.52 -6.39 -1.36
CA VAL A 369 -22.45 -5.65 -0.69
C VAL A 369 -21.29 -5.46 -1.67
N ARG A 370 -20.86 -4.20 -1.84
CA ARG A 370 -19.74 -3.83 -2.72
C ARG A 370 -18.47 -3.56 -1.96
N GLY A 371 -18.62 -3.00 -0.80
CA GLY A 371 -17.55 -2.70 0.10
C GLY A 371 -18.06 -2.40 1.49
N ALA A 372 -17.14 -2.37 2.43
CA ALA A 372 -17.43 -1.99 3.80
C ALA A 372 -16.22 -1.35 4.46
N LEU A 373 -16.49 -0.31 5.25
CA LEU A 373 -15.54 0.29 6.17
C LEU A 373 -15.93 -0.12 7.59
N MET A 374 -14.97 -0.64 8.34
CA MET A 374 -15.18 -1.14 9.72
C MET A 374 -14.28 -0.36 10.67
N LEU A 375 -14.88 0.42 11.56
CA LEU A 375 -14.20 1.05 12.70
C LEU A 375 -14.27 0.11 13.90
N ASN A 376 -13.12 -0.41 14.35
CA ASN A 376 -12.98 -1.33 15.49
C ASN A 376 -13.91 -2.56 15.43
N ARG A 377 -14.27 -3.02 14.23
CA ARG A 377 -15.13 -4.19 13.99
C ARG A 377 -14.49 -5.19 13.01
N ALA A 378 -13.20 -5.47 13.17
CA ALA A 378 -12.47 -6.41 12.33
C ALA A 378 -13.10 -7.82 12.27
N SER A 379 -13.94 -8.18 13.25
CA SER A 379 -14.70 -9.45 13.26
C SER A 379 -15.65 -9.61 12.07
N ASP A 380 -16.16 -8.51 11.52
CA ASP A 380 -17.08 -8.54 10.39
C ASP A 380 -16.35 -8.79 9.05
N ARG A 381 -15.04 -8.56 9.00
CA ARG A 381 -14.20 -8.57 7.78
C ARG A 381 -14.35 -9.85 6.95
N ARG A 382 -14.19 -11.02 7.58
CA ARG A 382 -14.20 -12.30 6.86
C ARG A 382 -15.55 -12.54 6.18
N ALA A 383 -16.63 -12.36 6.91
CA ALA A 383 -17.99 -12.55 6.39
C ALA A 383 -18.27 -11.58 5.24
N LEU A 384 -17.91 -10.30 5.39
CA LEU A 384 -18.08 -9.29 4.34
C LEU A 384 -17.25 -9.61 3.09
N SER A 385 -16.00 -10.05 3.25
CA SER A 385 -15.17 -10.49 2.12
C SER A 385 -15.82 -11.67 1.37
N GLU A 386 -16.42 -12.62 2.09
CA GLU A 386 -17.11 -13.77 1.48
C GLU A 386 -18.43 -13.36 0.80
N LEU A 387 -19.22 -12.45 1.41
CA LEU A 387 -20.45 -11.91 0.82
C LEU A 387 -20.16 -11.20 -0.51
N ILE A 388 -19.11 -10.38 -0.56
CA ILE A 388 -18.66 -9.69 -1.77
C ILE A 388 -18.15 -10.70 -2.80
N GLY A 389 -17.23 -11.58 -2.40
CA GLY A 389 -16.59 -12.55 -3.28
C GLY A 389 -17.56 -13.53 -3.91
N LYS A 390 -18.55 -14.00 -3.16
CA LYS A 390 -19.60 -14.91 -3.62
C LYS A 390 -20.79 -14.18 -4.27
N ARG A 391 -20.80 -12.85 -4.28
CA ARG A 391 -21.91 -12.02 -4.76
C ARG A 391 -23.25 -12.46 -4.17
N VAL A 392 -23.33 -12.53 -2.84
CA VAL A 392 -24.54 -12.96 -2.14
C VAL A 392 -25.61 -11.88 -2.25
N PRO A 393 -26.82 -12.17 -2.76
CA PRO A 393 -27.94 -11.21 -2.75
C PRO A 393 -28.33 -10.89 -1.30
N ILE A 394 -28.50 -9.59 -0.98
CA ILE A 394 -28.77 -9.14 0.41
C ILE A 394 -30.08 -8.36 0.56
N GLN A 395 -30.90 -8.26 -0.49
CA GLN A 395 -32.12 -7.44 -0.47
C GLN A 395 -33.10 -7.85 0.63
N ASP A 396 -33.19 -9.13 0.93
CA ASP A 396 -34.08 -9.68 1.98
C ASP A 396 -33.41 -9.71 3.37
N HIS A 397 -32.20 -9.19 3.49
CA HIS A 397 -31.36 -9.29 4.71
C HIS A 397 -30.89 -7.93 5.26
N LEU A 398 -31.51 -6.82 4.84
CA LEU A 398 -31.06 -5.48 5.23
C LEU A 398 -31.14 -5.22 6.74
N GLU A 399 -32.23 -5.69 7.39
CA GLU A 399 -32.39 -5.57 8.84
C GLU A 399 -31.31 -6.37 9.59
N GLN A 400 -31.01 -7.58 9.14
CA GLN A 400 -29.96 -8.43 9.70
C GLN A 400 -28.57 -7.82 9.50
N LEU A 401 -28.32 -7.23 8.32
CA LEU A 401 -27.08 -6.50 8.04
C LEU A 401 -26.92 -5.29 8.97
N ALA A 402 -27.98 -4.58 9.31
CA ALA A 402 -27.96 -3.42 10.19
C ALA A 402 -27.78 -3.80 11.67
N ASP A 403 -28.27 -4.95 12.09
CA ASP A 403 -28.22 -5.38 13.51
C ASP A 403 -26.77 -5.73 13.93
N PRO A 404 -26.12 -4.96 14.83
CA PRO A 404 -24.75 -5.23 15.27
C PRO A 404 -24.59 -6.54 16.06
N ALA A 405 -25.68 -7.16 16.53
CA ALA A 405 -25.66 -8.44 17.22
C ALA A 405 -25.77 -9.64 16.28
N PHE A 406 -26.29 -9.44 15.06
CA PHE A 406 -26.43 -10.51 14.08
C PHE A 406 -25.08 -10.99 13.56
N LYS A 407 -24.90 -12.30 13.39
CA LYS A 407 -23.65 -12.86 12.85
C LYS A 407 -23.68 -12.87 11.31
N LEU A 408 -22.94 -11.96 10.69
CA LEU A 408 -22.87 -11.85 9.21
C LEU A 408 -22.44 -13.15 8.53
N ALA A 409 -21.73 -14.02 9.22
CA ALA A 409 -21.33 -15.34 8.70
C ALA A 409 -22.55 -16.23 8.37
N ASP A 410 -23.69 -16.02 9.03
CA ASP A 410 -24.90 -16.80 8.81
C ASP A 410 -25.57 -16.48 7.45
N LEU A 411 -25.21 -15.35 6.83
CA LEU A 411 -25.62 -15.00 5.47
C LEU A 411 -24.71 -15.59 4.38
N VAL A 412 -23.58 -16.14 4.76
CA VAL A 412 -22.60 -16.67 3.79
C VAL A 412 -23.01 -18.11 3.40
N PRO A 413 -23.28 -18.38 2.11
CA PRO A 413 -23.59 -19.74 1.69
C PRO A 413 -22.43 -20.70 2.00
N PRO A 414 -22.69 -21.96 2.36
CA PRO A 414 -21.63 -22.94 2.55
C PRO A 414 -20.77 -23.05 1.29
N ALA A 415 -19.55 -23.48 1.45
CA ALA A 415 -18.70 -23.80 0.30
C ALA A 415 -19.35 -24.95 -0.49
N PRO A 416 -19.32 -24.90 -1.84
CA PRO A 416 -19.90 -25.93 -2.70
C PRO A 416 -19.19 -27.28 -2.55
#